data_88ff90d7a1b2eda506723445380b5dff
#
_entry.id   88ff90d7a1b2eda506723445380b5dff
#
_cell.length_a   1.000
_cell.length_b   1.000
_cell.length_c   1.000
_cell.angle_alpha   90.00
_cell.angle_beta   90.00
_cell.angle_gamma   90.00
#
_symmetry.space_group_name_H-M   'P 1'
#
loop_
_entity.id
_entity.type
_entity.pdbx_description
1 polymer ?
#
loop_
_entity_poly.entity_id
_entity_poly.type
_entity_poly.pdbx_seq_one_letter_code
_entity_poly.pdbx_strand_id
1 'polypeptide(L)'
;FVLGALVLVPLLMLRSRRDGAQPFNRGQLLAGVILGVALTTGINLQQVGLLFTSVTNSGFITGLYVIVVPLLGLLFGQRTGAGTWLGASLAVLGMALLSIGPGFQVASGDWLQLAGAVVWGAHVLLVGLFASRYDPIRLAFLQFATCAAVSLLLALVFEEIHWDAIVQAGPALLYGGLLGVGTGFTLHGGAQKHAIASHAAIILSLEAVFAAIAG
;
A
#
# COMPACT_ATOMS: atom_id res chain seq x y z
N PHE A 1 4.71 -3.08 -10.03
CA PHE A 1 5.53 -1.93 -9.57
C PHE A 1 6.46 -1.40 -10.67
N VAL A 2 7.07 -2.25 -11.52
CA VAL A 2 7.86 -1.77 -12.67
C VAL A 2 7.07 -0.78 -13.53
N LEU A 3 5.85 -1.14 -13.94
CA LEU A 3 4.98 -0.25 -14.74
C LEU A 3 4.66 1.04 -14.00
N GLY A 4 4.36 0.97 -12.70
CA GLY A 4 4.11 2.16 -11.87
C GLY A 4 5.32 3.09 -11.80
N ALA A 5 6.52 2.55 -11.64
CA ALA A 5 7.74 3.34 -11.68
C ALA A 5 7.97 3.99 -13.05
N LEU A 6 7.77 3.23 -14.15
CA LEU A 6 7.95 3.73 -15.51
C LEU A 6 6.99 4.88 -15.86
N VAL A 7 5.74 4.81 -15.41
CA VAL A 7 4.75 5.90 -15.60
C VAL A 7 5.20 7.21 -14.95
N LEU A 8 5.95 7.14 -13.84
CA LEU A 8 6.42 8.33 -13.15
C LEU A 8 7.66 8.96 -13.79
N VAL A 9 8.42 8.23 -14.64
CA VAL A 9 9.62 8.75 -15.31
C VAL A 9 9.33 10.00 -16.14
N PRO A 10 8.35 10.01 -17.07
CA PRO A 10 8.04 11.23 -17.84
C PRO A 10 7.67 12.42 -16.94
N LEU A 11 6.90 12.16 -15.87
CA LEU A 11 6.49 13.19 -14.93
C LEU A 11 7.69 13.80 -14.17
N LEU A 12 8.63 12.96 -13.76
CA LEU A 12 9.88 13.39 -13.13
C LEU A 12 10.76 14.19 -14.12
N MET A 13 10.84 13.75 -15.38
CA MET A 13 11.58 14.47 -16.43
C MET A 13 10.98 15.85 -16.72
N LEU A 14 9.66 15.94 -16.83
CA LEU A 14 8.96 17.22 -17.06
C LEU A 14 9.19 18.19 -15.89
N ARG A 15 9.10 17.71 -14.65
CA ARG A 15 9.41 18.52 -13.46
C ARG A 15 10.86 18.94 -13.41
N SER A 16 11.78 18.04 -13.71
CA SER A 16 13.21 18.35 -13.75
C SER A 16 13.57 19.42 -14.77
N ARG A 17 12.85 19.47 -15.91
CA ARG A 17 13.01 20.55 -16.93
C ARG A 17 12.44 21.87 -16.44
N ARG A 18 11.35 21.86 -15.68
CA ARG A 18 10.66 23.06 -15.21
C ARG A 18 11.34 23.69 -14.00
N ASP A 19 11.74 22.87 -13.03
CA ASP A 19 12.19 23.33 -11.71
C ASP A 19 13.73 23.22 -11.56
N GLY A 20 14.43 22.83 -12.62
CA GLY A 20 15.85 22.47 -12.61
C GLY A 20 16.08 21.04 -12.10
N ALA A 21 17.10 20.38 -12.63
CA ALA A 21 17.48 19.02 -12.22
C ALA A 21 18.04 19.03 -10.80
N GLN A 22 17.20 18.68 -9.84
CA GLN A 22 17.61 18.51 -8.45
C GLN A 22 18.01 17.04 -8.23
N PRO A 23 19.25 16.73 -7.82
CA PRO A 23 19.63 15.36 -7.49
C PRO A 23 18.83 14.84 -6.30
N PHE A 24 18.63 13.52 -6.24
CA PHE A 24 18.08 12.88 -5.05
C PHE A 24 19.04 13.04 -3.88
N ASN A 25 18.58 13.61 -2.79
CA ASN A 25 19.40 13.66 -1.58
C ASN A 25 19.38 12.30 -0.84
N ARG A 26 20.40 12.07 0.00
CA ARG A 26 20.55 10.79 0.74
C ARG A 26 19.34 10.46 1.62
N GLY A 27 18.74 11.47 2.26
CA GLY A 27 17.55 11.28 3.11
C GLY A 27 16.34 10.84 2.30
N GLN A 28 16.14 11.42 1.12
CA GLN A 28 15.05 11.05 0.22
C GLN A 28 15.24 9.65 -0.36
N LEU A 29 16.47 9.27 -0.73
CA LEU A 29 16.79 7.91 -1.18
C LEU A 29 16.49 6.89 -0.08
N LEU A 30 16.97 7.15 1.14
CA LEU A 30 16.71 6.28 2.29
C LEU A 30 15.21 6.15 2.59
N ALA A 31 14.48 7.28 2.60
CA ALA A 31 13.04 7.27 2.80
C ALA A 31 12.31 6.43 1.73
N GLY A 32 12.67 6.60 0.45
CA GLY A 32 12.12 5.80 -0.65
C GLY A 32 12.42 4.32 -0.54
N VAL A 33 13.64 3.95 -0.12
CA VAL A 33 14.02 2.55 0.12
C VAL A 33 13.23 1.96 1.30
N ILE A 34 13.11 2.69 2.42
CA ILE A 34 12.32 2.25 3.58
C ILE A 34 10.86 2.01 3.17
N LEU A 35 10.26 2.94 2.44
CA LEU A 35 8.90 2.80 1.93
C LEU A 35 8.77 1.61 0.98
N GLY A 36 9.73 1.43 0.08
CA GLY A 36 9.73 0.33 -0.89
C GLY A 36 9.87 -1.03 -0.22
N VAL A 37 10.71 -1.16 0.80
CA VAL A 37 10.85 -2.40 1.60
C VAL A 37 9.56 -2.69 2.36
N ALA A 38 8.97 -1.70 3.03
CA ALA A 38 7.71 -1.87 3.73
C ALA A 38 6.58 -2.28 2.75
N LEU A 39 6.50 -1.62 1.58
CA LEU A 39 5.54 -1.95 0.53
C LEU A 39 5.72 -3.38 0.03
N THR A 40 6.96 -3.79 -0.27
CA THR A 40 7.28 -5.17 -0.71
C THR A 40 6.87 -6.18 0.35
N THR A 41 7.21 -5.93 1.61
CA THR A 41 6.86 -6.84 2.71
C THR A 41 5.35 -6.97 2.86
N GLY A 42 4.60 -5.86 2.87
CA GLY A 42 3.15 -5.88 2.98
C GLY A 42 2.48 -6.66 1.85
N ILE A 43 2.90 -6.41 0.61
CA ILE A 43 2.36 -7.10 -0.57
C ILE A 43 2.69 -8.60 -0.55
N ASN A 44 3.93 -8.99 -0.23
CA ASN A 44 4.28 -10.41 -0.21
C ASN A 44 3.52 -11.15 0.91
N LEU A 45 3.37 -10.57 2.10
CA LEU A 45 2.54 -11.15 3.17
C LEU A 45 1.10 -11.33 2.70
N GLN A 46 0.53 -10.33 2.01
CA GLN A 46 -0.83 -10.38 1.49
C GLN A 46 -0.97 -11.44 0.39
N GLN A 47 -0.06 -11.48 -0.59
CA GLN A 47 -0.13 -12.44 -1.71
C GLN A 47 0.05 -13.88 -1.24
N VAL A 48 1.04 -14.15 -0.38
CA VAL A 48 1.24 -15.48 0.19
C VAL A 48 0.05 -15.86 1.09
N GLY A 49 -0.46 -14.92 1.89
CA GLY A 49 -1.64 -15.16 2.72
C GLY A 49 -2.87 -15.54 1.90
N LEU A 50 -3.08 -14.91 0.73
CA LEU A 50 -4.20 -15.21 -0.17
C LEU A 50 -4.19 -16.64 -0.72
N LEU A 51 -3.06 -17.33 -0.72
CA LEU A 51 -3.01 -18.75 -1.09
C LEU A 51 -3.69 -19.66 -0.06
N PHE A 52 -3.89 -19.18 1.16
CA PHE A 52 -4.36 -19.95 2.32
C PHE A 52 -5.57 -19.31 3.01
N THR A 53 -6.18 -18.27 2.42
CA THR A 53 -7.40 -17.63 2.93
C THR A 53 -8.28 -17.14 1.79
N SER A 54 -9.52 -16.75 2.10
CA SER A 54 -10.43 -16.15 1.11
C SER A 54 -10.10 -14.68 0.85
N VAL A 55 -10.47 -14.18 -0.34
CA VAL A 55 -10.36 -12.75 -0.69
C VAL A 55 -11.13 -11.88 0.32
N THR A 56 -12.29 -12.34 0.75
CA THR A 56 -13.14 -11.65 1.74
C THR A 56 -12.45 -11.52 3.10
N ASN A 57 -11.88 -12.64 3.63
CA ASN A 57 -11.12 -12.60 4.88
C ASN A 57 -9.87 -11.70 4.74
N SER A 58 -9.15 -11.85 3.63
CA SER A 58 -7.98 -11.02 3.34
C SER A 58 -8.33 -9.53 3.37
N GLY A 59 -9.39 -9.12 2.67
CA GLY A 59 -9.83 -7.73 2.64
C GLY A 59 -10.22 -7.20 4.01
N PHE A 60 -10.96 -7.99 4.80
CA PHE A 60 -11.33 -7.63 6.17
C PHE A 60 -10.11 -7.46 7.08
N ILE A 61 -9.23 -8.48 7.12
CA ILE A 61 -8.08 -8.48 8.03
C ILE A 61 -7.06 -7.42 7.63
N THR A 62 -6.78 -7.27 6.34
CA THR A 62 -5.90 -6.20 5.85
C THR A 62 -6.48 -4.84 6.24
N GLY A 63 -7.79 -4.63 6.08
CA GLY A 63 -8.47 -3.39 6.46
C GLY A 63 -8.32 -3.00 7.94
N LEU A 64 -7.95 -3.93 8.83
CA LEU A 64 -7.65 -3.63 10.23
C LEU A 64 -6.48 -2.65 10.41
N TYR A 65 -5.69 -2.39 9.35
CA TYR A 65 -4.68 -1.32 9.40
C TYR A 65 -5.28 0.04 9.79
N VAL A 66 -6.59 0.24 9.60
CA VAL A 66 -7.31 1.45 10.02
C VAL A 66 -7.20 1.73 11.54
N ILE A 67 -7.08 0.67 12.36
CA ILE A 67 -6.79 0.78 13.79
C ILE A 67 -5.29 0.81 14.05
N VAL A 68 -4.51 0.05 13.28
CA VAL A 68 -3.06 -0.04 13.46
C VAL A 68 -2.39 1.33 13.24
N VAL A 69 -2.83 2.10 12.23
CA VAL A 69 -2.26 3.42 11.92
C VAL A 69 -2.36 4.39 13.10
N PRO A 70 -3.53 4.64 13.72
CA PRO A 70 -3.59 5.52 14.89
C PRO A 70 -2.84 4.97 16.10
N LEU A 71 -2.82 3.64 16.32
CA LEU A 71 -2.03 3.02 17.40
C LEU A 71 -0.53 3.27 17.22
N LEU A 72 0.00 3.01 16.03
CA LEU A 72 1.40 3.32 15.71
C LEU A 72 1.66 4.82 15.77
N GLY A 73 0.71 5.65 15.32
CA GLY A 73 0.81 7.10 15.39
C GLY A 73 1.03 7.62 16.82
N LEU A 74 0.37 7.01 17.82
CA LEU A 74 0.57 7.34 19.23
C LEU A 74 2.02 7.10 19.66
N LEU A 75 2.67 6.02 19.19
CA LEU A 75 4.07 5.73 19.50
C LEU A 75 5.03 6.81 18.94
N PHE A 76 4.62 7.48 17.85
CA PHE A 76 5.36 8.60 17.25
C PHE A 76 4.90 9.98 17.77
N GLY A 77 4.14 10.02 18.86
CA GLY A 77 3.68 11.25 19.49
C GLY A 77 2.55 11.96 18.73
N GLN A 78 1.91 11.32 17.74
CA GLN A 78 0.74 11.87 17.07
C GLN A 78 -0.47 11.79 18.01
N ARG A 79 -1.18 12.90 18.18
CA ARG A 79 -2.42 12.93 18.97
C ARG A 79 -3.61 12.53 18.08
N THR A 80 -4.25 11.44 18.45
CA THR A 80 -5.44 10.95 17.73
C THR A 80 -6.69 11.38 18.50
N GLY A 81 -7.55 12.17 17.86
CA GLY A 81 -8.80 12.65 18.47
C GLY A 81 -9.87 11.55 18.56
N ALA A 82 -10.86 11.76 19.44
CA ALA A 82 -11.99 10.82 19.63
C ALA A 82 -12.75 10.54 18.32
N GLY A 83 -12.87 11.54 17.43
CA GLY A 83 -13.51 11.35 16.11
C GLY A 83 -12.81 10.33 15.23
N THR A 84 -11.47 10.29 15.26
CA THR A 84 -10.68 9.30 14.52
C THR A 84 -10.90 7.89 15.07
N TRP A 85 -10.93 7.73 16.40
CA TRP A 85 -11.23 6.43 17.02
C TRP A 85 -12.65 5.95 16.71
N LEU A 86 -13.64 6.86 16.77
CA LEU A 86 -15.01 6.55 16.38
C LEU A 86 -15.07 6.12 14.90
N GLY A 87 -14.44 6.87 14.01
CA GLY A 87 -14.37 6.53 12.58
C GLY A 87 -13.71 5.18 12.32
N ALA A 88 -12.57 4.90 12.97
CA ALA A 88 -11.88 3.62 12.85
C ALA A 88 -12.72 2.45 13.39
N SER A 89 -13.41 2.64 14.52
CA SER A 89 -14.32 1.62 15.08
C SER A 89 -15.50 1.34 14.15
N LEU A 90 -16.11 2.39 13.57
CA LEU A 90 -17.20 2.23 12.60
C LEU A 90 -16.72 1.54 11.31
N ALA A 91 -15.53 1.85 10.83
CA ALA A 91 -14.91 1.19 9.68
C ALA A 91 -14.71 -0.30 9.93
N VAL A 92 -14.17 -0.68 11.09
CA VAL A 92 -13.99 -2.10 11.45
C VAL A 92 -15.33 -2.82 11.60
N LEU A 93 -16.32 -2.20 12.22
CA LEU A 93 -17.67 -2.77 12.32
C LEU A 93 -18.28 -2.98 10.94
N GLY A 94 -18.17 -2.00 10.05
CA GLY A 94 -18.65 -2.10 8.67
C GLY A 94 -17.97 -3.24 7.90
N MET A 95 -16.64 -3.33 7.96
CA MET A 95 -15.89 -4.42 7.35
C MET A 95 -16.24 -5.79 7.95
N ALA A 96 -16.43 -5.87 9.28
CA ALA A 96 -16.85 -7.10 9.94
C ALA A 96 -18.21 -7.55 9.46
N LEU A 97 -19.19 -6.64 9.34
CA LEU A 97 -20.53 -6.95 8.83
C LEU A 97 -20.52 -7.41 7.37
N LEU A 98 -19.58 -6.93 6.56
CA LEU A 98 -19.41 -7.37 5.17
C LEU A 98 -18.75 -8.75 5.06
N SER A 99 -17.85 -9.08 5.98
CA SER A 99 -16.96 -10.24 5.86
C SER A 99 -17.35 -11.41 6.74
N ILE A 100 -17.89 -11.14 7.94
CA ILE A 100 -18.26 -12.18 8.91
C ILE A 100 -19.73 -12.60 8.67
N GLY A 101 -19.90 -13.72 7.97
CA GLY A 101 -21.21 -14.31 7.67
C GLY A 101 -21.31 -15.78 8.11
N PRO A 102 -22.43 -16.45 7.82
CA PRO A 102 -22.55 -17.89 8.04
C PRO A 102 -21.45 -18.64 7.25
N GLY A 103 -20.56 -19.30 7.96
CA GLY A 103 -19.42 -20.00 7.34
C GLY A 103 -18.07 -19.29 7.46
N PHE A 104 -18.00 -18.14 8.15
CA PHE A 104 -16.71 -17.53 8.46
C PHE A 104 -15.84 -18.50 9.27
N GLN A 105 -14.65 -18.76 8.75
CA GLN A 105 -13.66 -19.61 9.42
C GLN A 105 -12.30 -18.92 9.37
N VAL A 106 -11.58 -19.00 10.49
CA VAL A 106 -10.20 -18.52 10.55
C VAL A 106 -9.30 -19.48 9.79
N ALA A 107 -8.69 -19.00 8.73
CA ALA A 107 -7.79 -19.76 7.89
C ALA A 107 -6.32 -19.52 8.29
N SER A 108 -5.42 -20.44 7.91
CA SER A 108 -3.99 -20.29 8.22
C SER A 108 -3.37 -19.03 7.60
N GLY A 109 -3.85 -18.62 6.42
CA GLY A 109 -3.43 -17.39 5.74
C GLY A 109 -3.83 -16.10 6.46
N ASP A 110 -4.84 -16.13 7.34
CA ASP A 110 -5.32 -14.96 8.07
C ASP A 110 -4.24 -14.35 8.98
N TRP A 111 -3.33 -15.18 9.50
CA TRP A 111 -2.19 -14.70 10.30
C TRP A 111 -1.19 -13.89 9.46
N LEU A 112 -0.97 -14.29 8.21
CA LEU A 112 -0.14 -13.53 7.27
C LEU A 112 -0.81 -12.22 6.88
N GLN A 113 -2.14 -12.23 6.70
CA GLN A 113 -2.93 -11.01 6.45
C GLN A 113 -2.86 -10.05 7.64
N LEU A 114 -2.93 -10.58 8.88
CA LEU A 114 -2.83 -9.76 10.09
C LEU A 114 -1.43 -9.12 10.23
N ALA A 115 -0.37 -9.89 9.99
CA ALA A 115 0.99 -9.36 9.93
C ALA A 115 1.12 -8.31 8.81
N GLY A 116 0.52 -8.57 7.65
CA GLY A 116 0.40 -7.63 6.53
C GLY A 116 -0.30 -6.34 6.94
N ALA A 117 -1.41 -6.41 7.68
CA ALA A 117 -2.14 -5.22 8.16
C ALA A 117 -1.26 -4.32 9.04
N VAL A 118 -0.39 -4.90 9.88
CA VAL A 118 0.57 -4.13 10.69
C VAL A 118 1.59 -3.43 9.78
N VAL A 119 2.13 -4.13 8.79
CA VAL A 119 3.09 -3.56 7.83
C VAL A 119 2.44 -2.48 6.97
N TRP A 120 1.21 -2.68 6.51
CA TRP A 120 0.44 -1.67 5.78
C TRP A 120 0.18 -0.43 6.64
N GLY A 121 -0.21 -0.62 7.90
CA GLY A 121 -0.37 0.49 8.84
C GLY A 121 0.93 1.28 9.04
N ALA A 122 2.06 0.60 9.19
CA ALA A 122 3.37 1.23 9.28
C ALA A 122 3.73 1.97 7.98
N HIS A 123 3.47 1.36 6.80
CA HIS A 123 3.71 2.00 5.50
C HIS A 123 2.90 3.28 5.34
N VAL A 124 1.59 3.26 5.63
CA VAL A 124 0.71 4.45 5.58
C VAL A 124 1.24 5.57 6.48
N LEU A 125 1.67 5.22 7.70
CA LEU A 125 2.24 6.20 8.63
C LEU A 125 3.56 6.79 8.10
N LEU A 126 4.46 5.94 7.58
CA LEU A 126 5.74 6.36 7.02
C LEU A 126 5.56 7.23 5.78
N VAL A 127 4.59 6.92 4.89
CA VAL A 127 4.25 7.76 3.75
C VAL A 127 3.86 9.17 4.22
N GLY A 128 2.99 9.27 5.23
CA GLY A 128 2.61 10.57 5.80
C GLY A 128 3.80 11.35 6.37
N LEU A 129 4.68 10.67 7.10
CA LEU A 129 5.88 11.28 7.68
C LEU A 129 6.89 11.76 6.63
N PHE A 130 7.11 10.97 5.58
CA PHE A 130 8.09 11.31 4.55
C PHE A 130 7.51 12.26 3.48
N ALA A 131 6.23 12.16 3.12
CA ALA A 131 5.58 13.07 2.18
C ALA A 131 5.51 14.52 2.70
N SER A 132 5.53 14.72 4.02
CA SER A 132 5.64 16.05 4.62
C SER A 132 7.02 16.70 4.46
N ARG A 133 8.08 15.89 4.21
CA ARG A 133 9.47 16.35 4.14
C ARG A 133 10.05 16.33 2.73
N TYR A 134 9.55 15.45 1.88
CA TYR A 134 10.09 15.18 0.55
C TYR A 134 8.99 15.27 -0.51
N ASP A 135 9.39 15.44 -1.77
CA ASP A 135 8.46 15.42 -2.89
C ASP A 135 7.75 14.06 -3.03
N PRO A 136 6.42 13.99 -2.98
CA PRO A 136 5.68 12.73 -2.99
C PRO A 136 5.88 11.91 -4.28
N ILE A 137 6.07 12.56 -5.43
CA ILE A 137 6.26 11.86 -6.71
C ILE A 137 7.63 11.18 -6.75
N ARG A 138 8.65 11.85 -6.23
CA ARG A 138 9.99 11.26 -6.09
C ARG A 138 10.00 10.10 -5.11
N LEU A 139 9.28 10.23 -3.99
CA LEU A 139 9.11 9.13 -3.02
C LEU A 139 8.37 7.96 -3.65
N ALA A 140 7.28 8.22 -4.39
CA ALA A 140 6.52 7.18 -5.11
C ALA A 140 7.39 6.44 -6.11
N PHE A 141 8.18 7.15 -6.92
CA PHE A 141 9.11 6.53 -7.84
C PHE A 141 10.13 5.63 -7.12
N LEU A 142 10.77 6.14 -6.07
CA LEU A 142 11.79 5.39 -5.33
C LEU A 142 11.22 4.15 -4.65
N GLN A 143 10.04 4.25 -4.03
CA GLN A 143 9.41 3.08 -3.40
C GLN A 143 8.98 2.04 -4.44
N PHE A 144 8.46 2.44 -5.60
CA PHE A 144 8.08 1.50 -6.66
C PHE A 144 9.31 0.84 -7.29
N ALA A 145 10.37 1.61 -7.53
CA ALA A 145 11.64 1.07 -8.04
C ALA A 145 12.26 0.06 -7.05
N THR A 146 12.26 0.39 -5.76
CA THR A 146 12.75 -0.51 -4.71
C THR A 146 11.88 -1.77 -4.61
N CYS A 147 10.55 -1.62 -4.58
CA CYS A 147 9.63 -2.75 -4.55
C CYS A 147 9.79 -3.63 -5.78
N ALA A 148 9.89 -3.04 -6.97
CA ALA A 148 10.12 -3.77 -8.22
C ALA A 148 11.44 -4.55 -8.19
N ALA A 149 12.52 -3.94 -7.75
CA ALA A 149 13.84 -4.58 -7.67
C ALA A 149 13.83 -5.76 -6.68
N VAL A 150 13.29 -5.56 -5.47
CA VAL A 150 13.23 -6.62 -4.45
C VAL A 150 12.29 -7.74 -4.89
N SER A 151 11.09 -7.42 -5.40
CA SER A 151 10.14 -8.43 -5.88
C SER A 151 10.70 -9.23 -7.06
N LEU A 152 11.41 -8.58 -7.98
CA LEU A 152 12.06 -9.27 -9.10
C LEU A 152 13.16 -10.22 -8.61
N LEU A 153 13.98 -9.80 -7.65
CA LEU A 153 14.99 -10.66 -7.04
C LEU A 153 14.36 -11.87 -6.34
N LEU A 154 13.28 -11.67 -5.60
CA LEU A 154 12.56 -12.77 -4.96
C LEU A 154 11.97 -13.73 -5.99
N ALA A 155 11.33 -13.22 -7.05
CA ALA A 155 10.78 -14.05 -8.13
C ALA A 155 11.87 -14.88 -8.81
N LEU A 156 13.02 -14.28 -9.13
CA LEU A 156 14.14 -15.00 -9.76
C LEU A 156 14.74 -16.12 -8.89
N VAL A 157 14.60 -16.00 -7.57
CA VAL A 157 15.14 -16.99 -6.60
C VAL A 157 14.12 -18.08 -6.27
N PHE A 158 12.83 -17.74 -6.17
CA PHE A 158 11.81 -18.62 -5.61
C PHE A 158 10.73 -19.06 -6.59
N GLU A 159 10.65 -18.46 -7.79
CA GLU A 159 9.57 -18.71 -8.75
C GLU A 159 10.10 -19.16 -10.10
N GLU A 160 9.35 -20.02 -10.78
CA GLU A 160 9.56 -20.33 -12.20
C GLU A 160 8.80 -19.30 -13.06
N ILE A 161 9.54 -18.59 -13.92
CA ILE A 161 8.96 -17.54 -14.75
C ILE A 161 8.33 -18.16 -16.00
N HIS A 162 7.00 -18.16 -16.09
CA HIS A 162 6.22 -18.63 -17.22
C HIS A 162 5.76 -17.43 -18.06
N TRP A 163 6.42 -17.19 -19.19
CA TRP A 163 6.11 -16.07 -20.09
C TRP A 163 4.67 -16.10 -20.62
N ASP A 164 4.13 -17.27 -20.92
CA ASP A 164 2.75 -17.41 -21.39
C ASP A 164 1.74 -16.94 -20.35
N ALA A 165 1.99 -17.24 -19.08
CA ALA A 165 1.14 -16.79 -17.98
C ALA A 165 1.22 -15.25 -17.79
N ILE A 166 2.41 -14.66 -17.94
CA ILE A 166 2.59 -13.21 -17.90
C ILE A 166 1.84 -12.52 -19.03
N VAL A 167 1.91 -13.07 -20.26
CA VAL A 167 1.19 -12.50 -21.41
C VAL A 167 -0.32 -12.61 -21.22
N GLN A 168 -0.84 -13.74 -20.73
CA GLN A 168 -2.26 -13.91 -20.42
C GLN A 168 -2.74 -12.95 -19.33
N ALA A 169 -1.93 -12.70 -18.29
CA ALA A 169 -2.22 -11.73 -17.23
C ALA A 169 -1.98 -10.28 -17.68
N GLY A 170 -1.50 -10.04 -18.90
CA GLY A 170 -1.11 -8.72 -19.41
C GLY A 170 -2.13 -7.60 -19.17
N PRO A 171 -3.42 -7.76 -19.51
CA PRO A 171 -4.44 -6.73 -19.24
C PRO A 171 -4.57 -6.38 -17.76
N ALA A 172 -4.57 -7.38 -16.88
CA ALA A 172 -4.65 -7.17 -15.43
C ALA A 172 -3.37 -6.50 -14.89
N LEU A 173 -2.20 -6.90 -15.39
CA LEU A 173 -0.92 -6.29 -15.04
C LEU A 173 -0.84 -4.82 -15.48
N LEU A 174 -1.34 -4.50 -16.69
CA LEU A 174 -1.41 -3.13 -17.19
C LEU A 174 -2.38 -2.30 -16.33
N TYR A 175 -3.58 -2.79 -16.08
CA TYR A 175 -4.55 -2.11 -15.23
C TYR A 175 -3.99 -1.85 -13.82
N GLY A 176 -3.53 -2.89 -13.13
CA GLY A 176 -2.98 -2.77 -11.78
C GLY A 176 -1.71 -1.93 -11.73
N GLY A 177 -0.81 -2.06 -12.71
CA GLY A 177 0.44 -1.32 -12.77
C GLY A 177 0.26 0.16 -13.10
N LEU A 178 -0.59 0.52 -14.05
CA LEU A 178 -0.78 1.89 -14.49
C LEU A 178 -1.77 2.64 -13.59
N LEU A 179 -2.94 2.08 -13.34
CA LEU A 179 -4.00 2.73 -12.57
C LEU A 179 -3.84 2.51 -11.08
N GLY A 180 -3.69 1.26 -10.63
CA GLY A 180 -3.54 0.94 -9.21
C GLY A 180 -2.25 1.50 -8.63
N VAL A 181 -1.11 1.06 -9.15
CA VAL A 181 0.20 1.48 -8.62
C VAL A 181 0.56 2.88 -9.10
N GLY A 182 0.64 3.10 -10.41
CA GLY A 182 1.12 4.34 -10.98
C GLY A 182 0.28 5.56 -10.55
N THR A 183 -1.04 5.45 -10.64
CA THR A 183 -1.95 6.56 -10.31
C THR A 183 -2.36 6.51 -8.84
N GLY A 184 -2.89 5.37 -8.36
CA GLY A 184 -3.49 5.23 -7.03
C GLY A 184 -2.51 5.55 -5.90
N PHE A 185 -1.37 4.87 -5.82
CA PHE A 185 -0.37 5.13 -4.77
C PHE A 185 0.30 6.50 -4.88
N THR A 186 0.43 7.04 -6.10
CA THR A 186 0.99 8.40 -6.29
C THR A 186 0.02 9.46 -5.77
N LEU A 187 -1.27 9.32 -6.06
CA LEU A 187 -2.30 10.21 -5.52
C LEU A 187 -2.42 10.08 -4.01
N HIS A 188 -2.35 8.85 -3.48
CA HIS A 188 -2.32 8.58 -2.05
C HIS A 188 -1.16 9.33 -1.36
N GLY A 189 0.07 9.16 -1.84
CA GLY A 189 1.23 9.86 -1.29
C GLY A 189 1.12 11.38 -1.40
N GLY A 190 0.57 11.88 -2.51
CA GLY A 190 0.30 13.30 -2.72
C GLY A 190 -0.74 13.86 -1.73
N ALA A 191 -1.83 13.13 -1.51
CA ALA A 191 -2.89 13.52 -0.58
C ALA A 191 -2.40 13.49 0.87
N GLN A 192 -1.59 12.51 1.26
CA GLN A 192 -1.04 12.40 2.61
C GLN A 192 -0.07 13.52 2.98
N LYS A 193 0.48 14.27 2.02
CA LYS A 193 1.25 15.47 2.31
C LYS A 193 0.44 16.50 3.14
N HIS A 194 -0.88 16.51 2.98
CA HIS A 194 -1.79 17.47 3.60
C HIS A 194 -2.80 16.82 4.56
N ALA A 195 -2.73 15.51 4.75
CA ALA A 195 -3.66 14.75 5.58
C ALA A 195 -2.94 14.00 6.71
N ILE A 196 -3.62 13.84 7.82
CA ILE A 196 -3.15 13.00 8.94
C ILE A 196 -3.27 11.53 8.50
N ALA A 197 -2.23 10.73 8.77
CA ALA A 197 -2.17 9.33 8.35
C ALA A 197 -3.40 8.50 8.80
N SER A 198 -3.91 8.74 10.00
CA SER A 198 -5.12 8.06 10.52
C SER A 198 -6.38 8.39 9.72
N HIS A 199 -6.53 9.63 9.22
CA HIS A 199 -7.64 10.00 8.35
C HIS A 199 -7.51 9.34 6.97
N ALA A 200 -6.28 9.32 6.42
CA ALA A 200 -6.01 8.61 5.19
C ALA A 200 -6.35 7.11 5.31
N ALA A 201 -5.99 6.47 6.42
CA ALA A 201 -6.30 5.06 6.67
C ALA A 201 -7.82 4.78 6.69
N ILE A 202 -8.63 5.67 7.30
CA ILE A 202 -10.09 5.54 7.30
C ILE A 202 -10.65 5.66 5.87
N ILE A 203 -10.16 6.61 5.07
CA ILE A 203 -10.62 6.79 3.68
C ILE A 203 -10.22 5.57 2.84
N LEU A 204 -8.98 5.10 3.00
CA LEU A 204 -8.49 3.93 2.27
C LEU A 204 -9.24 2.64 2.64
N SER A 205 -9.75 2.51 3.87
CA SER A 205 -10.55 1.34 4.27
C SER A 205 -11.86 1.19 3.49
N LEU A 206 -12.32 2.24 2.77
CA LEU A 206 -13.43 2.14 1.80
C LEU A 206 -13.11 1.19 0.64
N GLU A 207 -11.83 0.83 0.44
CA GLU A 207 -11.42 -0.22 -0.52
C GLU A 207 -12.21 -1.52 -0.30
N ALA A 208 -12.42 -1.92 0.96
CA ALA A 208 -13.21 -3.11 1.30
C ALA A 208 -14.67 -3.01 0.82
N VAL A 209 -15.27 -1.80 0.88
CA VAL A 209 -16.63 -1.55 0.40
C VAL A 209 -16.69 -1.67 -1.12
N PHE A 210 -15.74 -1.05 -1.83
CA PHE A 210 -15.67 -1.14 -3.29
C PHE A 210 -15.37 -2.56 -3.76
N ALA A 211 -14.50 -3.30 -3.06
CA ALA A 211 -14.24 -4.70 -3.34
C ALA A 211 -15.51 -5.55 -3.18
N ALA A 212 -16.30 -5.32 -2.12
CA ALA A 212 -17.55 -6.04 -1.90
C ALA A 212 -18.64 -5.71 -2.93
N ILE A 213 -18.63 -4.52 -3.54
CA ILE A 213 -19.58 -4.13 -4.61
C ILE A 213 -19.15 -4.75 -5.96
N ALA A 214 -17.86 -4.90 -6.19
CA ALA A 214 -17.31 -5.36 -7.46
C ALA A 214 -17.21 -6.90 -7.57
N GLY A 215 -17.20 -7.62 -6.46
CA GLY A 215 -17.11 -9.09 -6.37
C GLY A 215 -18.39 -9.76 -6.07
#